data_99710cf1535ddf6bb2d541731ee5f983
#
_entry.id   99710cf1535ddf6bb2d541731ee5f983
#
_cell.length_a   1.000
_cell.length_b   1.000
_cell.length_c   1.000
_cell.angle_alpha   90.00
_cell.angle_beta   90.00
_cell.angle_gamma   90.00
#
_symmetry.space_group_name_H-M   'P 1'
#
loop_
_entity.id
_entity.type
_entity.pdbx_description
1 polymer ?
#
loop_
_entity_poly.entity_id
_entity_poly.type
_entity_poly.pdbx_seq_one_letter_code
_entity_poly.pdbx_strand_id
1 'polypeptide(L)'
;MNHANQEDVLVIGAGFAGLAAATYLAKSGHTVRVLERHDSLGGRARKFDVDGFVFDMGPSWYWMPDVFERYFADFGADVNQEMDLVRLDPSYTVWFDDGPLEIPAGLDALAAVFESIETGAGRRLRDFMEEAETKYAIGMNKFVTKPAHNALEFAEWQTLVDATRLSLFTSFSTFARKHFTHPKLLQIMEFPVLFLGAKPEDTPALYSLMNYADTVLGTWYPMGGMNEIVQAMVGVAEREGVTFQCNAEVKAIREKNGKAVGVTLADGTDIDAHAVLGTGDYHHLEQRLLPKKWRRYDEAYWDNRTMSPSSLLYYVGLDTRVPELQHHNLFFDTPFGPHAKTIYDTNTWPDDPLFYVCAPSRTDSSVAPEGCENLFFLIPLAPGLDEEGTERDRYFEEIMQRLERHTGRDLRPHVLHQRSFAHREFEQEYFSYKGNAYGLANTLRQTAFWKPKMRSKLPGLHFAGQLTTPGPGVPPSLISGEVAARETSRYLHAQGVLPHPSDKVDLSIEHETLSVG
;
A
#
# COMPACT_ATOMS: atom_id res chain seq x y z
N MET A 1 -36.71 13.93 -19.19
CA MET A 1 -36.08 13.69 -17.88
C MET A 1 -34.82 14.52 -17.83
N ASN A 2 -34.69 15.39 -16.82
CA ASN A 2 -33.53 16.29 -16.75
C ASN A 2 -32.25 15.48 -16.48
N HIS A 3 -31.40 15.33 -17.50
CA HIS A 3 -30.06 14.71 -17.39
C HIS A 3 -29.00 15.68 -16.79
N ALA A 4 -29.42 16.82 -16.28
CA ALA A 4 -28.52 17.89 -15.83
C ALA A 4 -27.79 17.64 -14.49
N ASN A 5 -28.06 16.51 -13.78
CA ASN A 5 -27.48 16.20 -12.47
C ASN A 5 -27.00 14.74 -12.33
N GLN A 6 -26.72 14.03 -13.44
CA GLN A 6 -26.22 12.66 -13.38
C GLN A 6 -24.73 12.66 -13.62
N GLU A 7 -23.96 12.13 -12.68
CA GLU A 7 -22.52 11.92 -12.86
C GLU A 7 -22.24 10.79 -13.87
N ASP A 8 -21.13 10.87 -14.61
CA ASP A 8 -20.70 9.73 -15.41
C ASP A 8 -20.20 8.61 -14.50
N VAL A 9 -19.39 8.96 -13.49
CA VAL A 9 -18.82 7.99 -12.55
C VAL A 9 -18.91 8.48 -11.10
N LEU A 10 -19.37 7.60 -10.23
CA LEU A 10 -19.20 7.73 -8.77
C LEU A 10 -18.06 6.81 -8.33
N VAL A 11 -17.10 7.36 -7.61
CA VAL A 11 -15.99 6.61 -6.98
C VAL A 11 -16.27 6.49 -5.48
N ILE A 12 -16.29 5.28 -4.93
CA ILE A 12 -16.52 5.02 -3.51
C ILE A 12 -15.17 4.85 -2.81
N GLY A 13 -14.79 5.82 -1.99
CA GLY A 13 -13.53 5.86 -1.24
C GLY A 13 -12.46 6.74 -1.88
N ALA A 14 -11.84 7.58 -1.06
CA ALA A 14 -10.81 8.56 -1.43
C ALA A 14 -9.39 8.15 -0.99
N GLY A 15 -9.08 6.86 -0.98
CA GLY A 15 -7.70 6.36 -0.83
C GLY A 15 -6.94 6.45 -2.16
N PHE A 16 -5.67 6.03 -2.20
CA PHE A 16 -4.82 6.12 -3.39
C PHE A 16 -5.45 5.56 -4.67
N ALA A 17 -6.13 4.41 -4.58
CA ALA A 17 -6.82 3.82 -5.72
C ALA A 17 -8.00 4.68 -6.23
N GLY A 18 -8.75 5.27 -5.30
CA GLY A 18 -9.89 6.15 -5.62
C GLY A 18 -9.42 7.47 -6.23
N LEU A 19 -8.42 8.09 -5.64
CA LEU A 19 -7.81 9.32 -6.15
C LEU A 19 -7.26 9.12 -7.56
N ALA A 20 -6.43 8.10 -7.75
CA ALA A 20 -5.87 7.80 -9.07
C ALA A 20 -6.97 7.52 -10.10
N ALA A 21 -7.94 6.65 -9.77
CA ALA A 21 -9.02 6.31 -10.69
C ALA A 21 -9.86 7.53 -11.06
N ALA A 22 -10.22 8.37 -10.10
CA ALA A 22 -11.00 9.57 -10.34
C ALA A 22 -10.27 10.56 -11.26
N THR A 23 -8.96 10.77 -11.01
CA THR A 23 -8.14 11.68 -11.81
C THR A 23 -8.01 11.21 -13.26
N TYR A 24 -7.71 9.92 -13.49
CA TYR A 24 -7.62 9.36 -14.85
C TYR A 24 -8.97 9.40 -15.59
N LEU A 25 -10.08 9.12 -14.91
CA LEU A 25 -11.42 9.23 -15.51
C LEU A 25 -11.77 10.68 -15.88
N ALA A 26 -11.48 11.62 -14.99
CA ALA A 26 -11.70 13.04 -15.26
C ALA A 26 -10.82 13.55 -16.41
N LYS A 27 -9.54 13.16 -16.45
CA LYS A 27 -8.66 13.44 -17.59
C LYS A 27 -9.20 12.91 -18.91
N SER A 28 -9.90 11.75 -18.88
CA SER A 28 -10.55 11.20 -20.07
C SER A 28 -11.84 11.94 -20.47
N GLY A 29 -12.24 12.99 -19.73
CA GLY A 29 -13.41 13.82 -20.04
C GLY A 29 -14.72 13.36 -19.39
N HIS A 30 -14.69 12.41 -18.46
CA HIS A 30 -15.87 12.01 -17.67
C HIS A 30 -16.09 12.93 -16.47
N THR A 31 -17.37 13.17 -16.11
CA THR A 31 -17.70 13.83 -14.84
C THR A 31 -17.55 12.82 -13.71
N VAL A 32 -16.77 13.17 -12.68
CA VAL A 32 -16.41 12.25 -11.60
C VAL A 32 -16.65 12.88 -10.24
N ARG A 33 -17.41 12.17 -9.37
CA ARG A 33 -17.52 12.52 -7.96
C ARG A 33 -16.99 11.39 -7.10
N VAL A 34 -16.12 11.74 -6.15
CA VAL A 34 -15.61 10.82 -5.13
C VAL A 34 -16.42 10.97 -3.85
N LEU A 35 -16.90 9.86 -3.31
CA LEU A 35 -17.65 9.77 -2.07
C LEU A 35 -16.77 9.16 -0.99
N GLU A 36 -16.47 9.92 0.06
CA GLU A 36 -15.65 9.48 1.19
C GLU A 36 -16.50 9.48 2.47
N ARG A 37 -16.42 8.38 3.24
CA ARG A 37 -17.19 8.25 4.49
C ARG A 37 -16.68 9.13 5.62
N HIS A 38 -15.37 9.41 5.63
CA HIS A 38 -14.72 10.25 6.63
C HIS A 38 -14.83 11.74 6.30
N ASP A 39 -14.42 12.56 7.23
CA ASP A 39 -14.32 14.02 7.09
C ASP A 39 -13.07 14.46 6.29
N SER A 40 -12.15 13.53 6.05
CA SER A 40 -10.87 13.76 5.39
C SER A 40 -10.56 12.68 4.34
N LEU A 41 -9.86 13.07 3.28
CA LEU A 41 -9.44 12.22 2.18
C LEU A 41 -8.16 11.44 2.54
N GLY A 42 -7.84 10.37 1.80
CA GLY A 42 -6.60 9.62 1.93
C GLY A 42 -6.75 8.18 2.40
N GLY A 43 -7.93 7.78 2.88
CA GLY A 43 -8.15 6.42 3.37
C GLY A 43 -7.17 6.04 4.48
N ARG A 44 -6.32 5.02 4.26
CA ARG A 44 -5.29 4.61 5.24
C ARG A 44 -4.12 5.60 5.38
N ALA A 45 -3.95 6.52 4.43
CA ALA A 45 -2.92 7.56 4.46
C ALA A 45 -3.46 8.90 5.01
N ARG A 46 -4.56 8.87 5.77
CA ARG A 46 -5.00 10.01 6.57
C ARG A 46 -3.98 10.32 7.67
N LYS A 47 -4.03 11.52 8.18
CA LYS A 47 -3.27 11.96 9.35
C LYS A 47 -4.21 12.47 10.45
N PHE A 48 -3.69 12.58 11.65
CA PHE A 48 -4.34 13.33 12.73
C PHE A 48 -3.31 14.16 13.49
N ASP A 49 -3.78 15.28 14.01
CA ASP A 49 -2.98 16.21 14.80
C ASP A 49 -3.44 16.17 16.26
N VAL A 50 -2.51 16.16 17.19
CA VAL A 50 -2.78 16.23 18.63
C VAL A 50 -1.63 16.89 19.36
N ASP A 51 -1.92 17.91 20.15
CA ASP A 51 -0.95 18.63 20.99
C ASP A 51 0.34 19.08 20.25
N GLY A 52 0.20 19.41 18.96
CA GLY A 52 1.31 19.82 18.10
C GLY A 52 2.09 18.68 17.46
N PHE A 53 1.72 17.42 17.72
CA PHE A 53 2.23 16.27 17.00
C PHE A 53 1.34 15.97 15.78
N VAL A 54 1.97 15.62 14.65
CA VAL A 54 1.32 15.18 13.43
C VAL A 54 1.63 13.71 13.22
N PHE A 55 0.61 12.87 13.13
CA PHE A 55 0.77 11.43 12.92
C PHE A 55 0.12 10.97 11.61
N ASP A 56 0.91 10.37 10.73
CA ASP A 56 0.37 9.56 9.64
C ASP A 56 -0.24 8.27 10.17
N MET A 57 -1.45 7.92 9.71
CA MET A 57 -2.21 6.81 10.29
C MET A 57 -1.79 5.42 9.79
N GLY A 58 -0.96 5.33 8.75
CA GLY A 58 -0.63 4.03 8.18
C GLY A 58 0.68 3.97 7.42
N PRO A 59 0.73 4.28 6.12
CA PRO A 59 1.96 4.19 5.35
C PRO A 59 3.01 5.17 5.89
N SER A 60 4.26 4.69 5.97
CA SER A 60 5.40 5.48 6.45
C SER A 60 6.60 5.39 5.50
N TRP A 61 6.55 4.48 4.51
CA TRP A 61 7.62 4.24 3.55
C TRP A 61 7.22 4.77 2.18
N TYR A 62 8.01 5.69 1.62
CA TYR A 62 7.87 6.16 0.24
C TYR A 62 8.89 5.42 -0.62
N TRP A 63 8.44 4.34 -1.26
CA TRP A 63 9.19 3.55 -2.21
C TRP A 63 8.59 3.64 -3.62
N MET A 64 9.36 3.25 -4.63
CA MET A 64 8.95 3.29 -6.04
C MET A 64 8.59 4.72 -6.49
N PRO A 65 9.51 5.69 -6.34
CA PRO A 65 9.25 7.10 -6.69
C PRO A 65 8.81 7.26 -8.15
N ASP A 66 9.33 6.43 -9.06
CA ASP A 66 8.98 6.39 -10.49
C ASP A 66 7.49 6.19 -10.75
N VAL A 67 6.76 5.49 -9.88
CA VAL A 67 5.30 5.32 -10.00
C VAL A 67 4.58 6.64 -9.76
N PHE A 68 5.03 7.40 -8.76
CA PHE A 68 4.46 8.70 -8.46
C PHE A 68 4.87 9.74 -9.50
N GLU A 69 6.15 9.76 -9.90
CA GLU A 69 6.65 10.61 -10.97
C GLU A 69 5.83 10.42 -12.24
N ARG A 70 5.59 9.17 -12.66
CA ARG A 70 4.74 8.86 -13.80
C ARG A 70 3.31 9.37 -13.60
N TYR A 71 2.72 9.12 -12.43
CA TYR A 71 1.37 9.61 -12.15
C TYR A 71 1.27 11.13 -12.33
N PHE A 72 2.14 11.90 -11.68
CA PHE A 72 2.11 13.35 -11.80
C PHE A 72 2.40 13.82 -13.23
N ALA A 73 3.38 13.24 -13.91
CA ALA A 73 3.71 13.54 -15.30
C ALA A 73 2.55 13.29 -16.28
N ASP A 74 1.76 12.23 -16.04
CA ASP A 74 0.55 11.94 -16.82
C ASP A 74 -0.45 13.11 -16.79
N PHE A 75 -0.43 13.95 -15.75
CA PHE A 75 -1.28 15.14 -15.61
C PHE A 75 -0.54 16.45 -15.86
N GLY A 76 0.68 16.38 -16.40
CA GLY A 76 1.49 17.57 -16.69
C GLY A 76 2.03 18.26 -15.44
N ALA A 77 2.08 17.56 -14.32
CA ALA A 77 2.63 18.02 -13.04
C ALA A 77 4.01 17.38 -12.79
N ASP A 78 4.86 18.09 -12.04
CA ASP A 78 6.16 17.59 -11.58
C ASP A 78 6.05 17.26 -10.09
N VAL A 79 6.34 16.02 -9.73
CA VAL A 79 6.28 15.53 -8.34
C VAL A 79 7.09 16.41 -7.38
N ASN A 80 8.23 16.94 -7.82
CA ASN A 80 9.08 17.82 -7.01
C ASN A 80 8.52 19.25 -6.85
N GLN A 81 7.52 19.64 -7.63
CA GLN A 81 6.78 20.90 -7.46
C GLN A 81 5.52 20.68 -6.60
N GLU A 82 4.98 19.48 -6.61
CA GLU A 82 3.79 19.13 -5.82
C GLU A 82 4.14 18.74 -4.37
N MET A 83 5.36 18.22 -4.13
CA MET A 83 5.82 17.79 -2.80
C MET A 83 7.32 18.05 -2.64
N ASP A 84 7.74 18.32 -1.40
CA ASP A 84 9.16 18.38 -1.01
C ASP A 84 9.61 16.99 -0.57
N LEU A 85 10.36 16.28 -1.44
CA LEU A 85 10.82 14.91 -1.21
C LEU A 85 12.28 14.88 -0.78
N VAL A 86 12.56 14.25 0.35
CA VAL A 86 13.91 14.04 0.88
C VAL A 86 14.27 12.56 0.80
N ARG A 87 15.41 12.24 0.15
CA ARG A 87 15.98 10.90 0.22
C ARG A 87 16.62 10.67 1.58
N LEU A 88 16.25 9.60 2.25
CA LEU A 88 16.78 9.26 3.56
C LEU A 88 18.15 8.61 3.46
N ASP A 89 19.11 9.10 4.26
CA ASP A 89 20.43 8.50 4.43
C ASP A 89 20.87 8.63 5.91
N PRO A 90 20.97 7.53 6.66
CA PRO A 90 20.71 6.15 6.23
C PRO A 90 19.23 5.95 5.86
N SER A 91 18.98 5.02 4.93
CA SER A 91 17.61 4.64 4.54
C SER A 91 16.82 4.14 5.74
N TYR A 92 17.45 3.33 6.59
CA TYR A 92 16.91 2.84 7.85
C TYR A 92 18.00 2.20 8.73
N THR A 93 17.67 1.92 9.98
CA THR A 93 18.52 1.14 10.89
C THR A 93 17.85 -0.17 11.25
N VAL A 94 18.61 -1.26 11.23
CA VAL A 94 18.18 -2.57 11.73
C VAL A 94 18.85 -2.81 13.08
N TRP A 95 18.04 -2.95 14.12
CA TRP A 95 18.48 -3.24 15.48
C TRP A 95 18.49 -4.74 15.71
N PHE A 96 19.68 -5.32 15.74
CA PHE A 96 19.91 -6.73 16.10
C PHE A 96 20.24 -6.86 17.60
N ASP A 97 20.25 -8.08 18.11
CA ASP A 97 20.58 -8.34 19.51
C ASP A 97 21.99 -7.85 19.90
N ASP A 98 22.93 -7.87 18.95
CA ASP A 98 24.31 -7.39 19.13
C ASP A 98 24.53 -5.91 18.75
N GLY A 99 23.46 -5.18 18.44
CA GLY A 99 23.47 -3.74 18.18
C GLY A 99 22.91 -3.30 16.84
N PRO A 100 22.89 -1.99 16.58
CA PRO A 100 22.34 -1.42 15.36
C PRO A 100 23.24 -1.62 14.15
N LEU A 101 22.63 -1.78 12.98
CA LEU A 101 23.26 -1.78 11.67
C LEU A 101 22.54 -0.75 10.78
N GLU A 102 23.22 0.32 10.44
CA GLU A 102 22.69 1.32 9.51
C GLU A 102 22.74 0.79 8.07
N ILE A 103 21.65 1.01 7.35
CA ILE A 103 21.49 0.69 5.94
C ILE A 103 21.62 1.98 5.15
N PRO A 104 22.79 2.27 4.58
CA PRO A 104 23.05 3.53 3.89
C PRO A 104 22.27 3.61 2.58
N ALA A 105 22.02 4.84 2.12
CA ALA A 105 21.45 5.07 0.80
C ALA A 105 22.43 4.67 -0.31
N GLY A 106 21.90 3.95 -1.31
CA GLY A 106 22.63 3.59 -2.52
C GLY A 106 23.40 2.29 -2.46
N LEU A 107 23.48 1.65 -3.63
CA LEU A 107 23.99 0.29 -3.79
C LEU A 107 25.47 0.14 -3.41
N ASP A 108 26.31 1.13 -3.73
CA ASP A 108 27.75 1.01 -3.46
C ASP A 108 28.08 1.05 -1.97
N ALA A 109 27.44 1.95 -1.23
CA ALA A 109 27.59 2.04 0.22
C ALA A 109 27.06 0.78 0.91
N LEU A 110 25.87 0.31 0.49
CA LEU A 110 25.31 -0.93 1.03
C LEU A 110 26.17 -2.15 0.70
N ALA A 111 26.75 -2.22 -0.49
CA ALA A 111 27.67 -3.32 -0.86
C ALA A 111 28.91 -3.35 0.02
N ALA A 112 29.41 -2.19 0.47
CA ALA A 112 30.53 -2.15 1.42
C ALA A 112 30.12 -2.68 2.81
N VAL A 113 28.90 -2.36 3.27
CA VAL A 113 28.34 -2.92 4.51
C VAL A 113 28.22 -4.45 4.42
N PHE A 114 27.68 -4.96 3.30
CA PHE A 114 27.53 -6.41 3.08
C PHE A 114 28.88 -7.13 3.05
N GLU A 115 29.88 -6.52 2.39
CA GLU A 115 31.25 -7.07 2.34
C GLU A 115 31.90 -7.15 3.72
N SER A 116 31.60 -6.21 4.62
CA SER A 116 32.12 -6.21 5.99
C SER A 116 31.54 -7.34 6.88
N ILE A 117 30.34 -7.83 6.53
CA ILE A 117 29.65 -8.88 7.28
C ILE A 117 29.98 -10.28 6.73
N GLU A 118 30.05 -10.40 5.40
CA GLU A 118 30.31 -11.68 4.73
C GLU A 118 31.20 -11.44 3.50
N THR A 119 32.40 -12.02 3.49
CA THR A 119 33.35 -11.84 2.40
C THR A 119 32.77 -12.21 1.03
N GLY A 120 32.89 -11.31 0.06
CA GLY A 120 32.33 -11.41 -1.27
C GLY A 120 30.86 -11.09 -1.39
N ALA A 121 30.18 -10.73 -0.28
CA ALA A 121 28.76 -10.39 -0.29
C ALA A 121 28.48 -9.07 -1.02
N GLY A 122 29.40 -8.12 -1.00
CA GLY A 122 29.26 -6.86 -1.73
C GLY A 122 29.13 -7.07 -3.25
N ARG A 123 29.90 -7.99 -3.84
CA ARG A 123 29.76 -8.37 -5.24
C ARG A 123 28.42 -9.09 -5.47
N ARG A 124 28.10 -10.08 -4.65
CA ARG A 124 26.87 -10.86 -4.79
C ARG A 124 25.62 -9.99 -4.64
N LEU A 125 25.69 -8.90 -3.86
CA LEU A 125 24.60 -7.92 -3.77
C LEU A 125 24.39 -7.19 -5.11
N ARG A 126 25.45 -6.79 -5.79
CA ARG A 126 25.34 -6.17 -7.12
C ARG A 126 24.74 -7.14 -8.13
N ASP A 127 25.22 -8.40 -8.16
CA ASP A 127 24.67 -9.44 -9.03
C ASP A 127 23.17 -9.68 -8.75
N PHE A 128 22.77 -9.69 -7.46
CA PHE A 128 21.36 -9.80 -7.04
C PHE A 128 20.54 -8.60 -7.53
N MET A 129 21.06 -7.37 -7.41
CA MET A 129 20.34 -6.15 -7.80
C MET A 129 20.19 -6.02 -9.32
N GLU A 130 21.13 -6.49 -10.12
CA GLU A 130 21.01 -6.56 -11.58
C GLU A 130 19.84 -7.49 -12.00
N GLU A 131 19.71 -8.64 -11.34
CA GLU A 131 18.56 -9.52 -11.56
C GLU A 131 17.24 -8.87 -11.08
N ALA A 132 17.27 -8.17 -9.94
CA ALA A 132 16.13 -7.49 -9.36
C ALA A 132 15.65 -6.32 -10.23
N GLU A 133 16.56 -5.55 -10.82
CA GLU A 133 16.29 -4.50 -11.81
C GLU A 133 15.53 -5.05 -13.02
N THR A 134 16.04 -6.15 -13.59
CA THR A 134 15.38 -6.83 -14.71
C THR A 134 13.94 -7.22 -14.35
N LYS A 135 13.74 -7.78 -13.14
CA LYS A 135 12.40 -8.17 -12.66
C LYS A 135 11.52 -6.95 -12.42
N TYR A 136 12.09 -5.85 -11.91
CA TYR A 136 11.38 -4.59 -11.72
C TYR A 136 10.87 -4.05 -13.06
N ALA A 137 11.76 -3.88 -14.04
CA ALA A 137 11.42 -3.37 -15.36
C ALA A 137 10.34 -4.22 -16.06
N ILE A 138 10.48 -5.55 -16.05
CA ILE A 138 9.49 -6.45 -16.66
C ILE A 138 8.16 -6.38 -15.87
N GLY A 139 8.22 -6.43 -14.54
CA GLY A 139 7.06 -6.38 -13.66
C GLY A 139 6.23 -5.12 -13.87
N MET A 140 6.88 -3.97 -13.83
CA MET A 140 6.25 -2.66 -13.95
C MET A 140 5.67 -2.41 -15.34
N ASN A 141 6.41 -2.76 -16.40
CA ASN A 141 5.98 -2.46 -17.77
C ASN A 141 4.94 -3.45 -18.33
N LYS A 142 4.95 -4.73 -17.90
CA LYS A 142 4.19 -5.78 -18.58
C LYS A 142 3.11 -6.45 -17.72
N PHE A 143 3.22 -6.39 -16.39
CA PHE A 143 2.35 -7.18 -15.53
C PHE A 143 1.41 -6.33 -14.66
N VAL A 144 1.94 -5.30 -13.97
CA VAL A 144 1.15 -4.55 -12.98
C VAL A 144 0.05 -3.69 -13.61
N THR A 145 0.20 -3.30 -14.87
CA THR A 145 -0.76 -2.46 -15.62
C THR A 145 -1.87 -3.25 -16.31
N LYS A 146 -1.88 -4.59 -16.18
CA LYS A 146 -2.93 -5.44 -16.78
C LYS A 146 -4.06 -5.71 -15.78
N PRO A 147 -5.35 -5.70 -16.23
CA PRO A 147 -6.49 -5.97 -15.34
C PRO A 147 -6.58 -7.42 -14.87
N ALA A 148 -5.79 -8.33 -15.45
CA ALA A 148 -5.68 -9.74 -15.10
C ALA A 148 -7.05 -10.48 -15.08
N HIS A 149 -7.90 -10.24 -16.06
CA HIS A 149 -9.19 -10.92 -16.15
C HIS A 149 -9.05 -12.42 -16.44
N ASN A 150 -8.04 -12.81 -17.24
CA ASN A 150 -7.77 -14.19 -17.59
C ASN A 150 -6.28 -14.41 -17.93
N ALA A 151 -5.89 -15.69 -18.01
CA ALA A 151 -4.50 -16.06 -18.31
C ALA A 151 -4.06 -15.69 -19.74
N LEU A 152 -5.01 -15.49 -20.68
CA LEU A 152 -4.68 -15.16 -22.08
C LEU A 152 -4.06 -13.76 -22.22
N GLU A 153 -4.32 -12.85 -21.28
CA GLU A 153 -3.68 -11.52 -21.24
C GLU A 153 -2.15 -11.62 -21.05
N PHE A 154 -1.68 -12.77 -20.58
CA PHE A 154 -0.27 -13.08 -20.33
C PHE A 154 0.28 -14.13 -21.32
N ALA A 155 -0.47 -14.52 -22.34
CA ALA A 155 -0.11 -15.61 -23.27
C ALA A 155 0.75 -15.17 -24.46
N GLU A 156 1.19 -13.91 -24.55
CA GLU A 156 2.13 -13.47 -25.55
C GLU A 156 3.46 -14.23 -25.41
N TRP A 157 4.05 -14.65 -26.55
CA TRP A 157 5.32 -15.41 -26.55
C TRP A 157 6.43 -14.70 -25.75
N GLN A 158 6.53 -13.37 -25.87
CA GLN A 158 7.48 -12.58 -25.13
C GLN A 158 7.24 -12.67 -23.62
N THR A 159 5.98 -12.66 -23.19
CA THR A 159 5.60 -12.82 -21.78
C THR A 159 5.98 -14.20 -21.23
N LEU A 160 5.92 -15.26 -22.05
CA LEU A 160 6.37 -16.60 -21.66
C LEU A 160 7.90 -16.67 -21.48
N VAL A 161 8.66 -16.00 -22.36
CA VAL A 161 10.13 -15.87 -22.21
C VAL A 161 10.47 -15.05 -20.96
N ASP A 162 9.78 -13.95 -20.74
CA ASP A 162 9.95 -13.11 -19.55
C ASP A 162 9.58 -13.84 -18.25
N ALA A 163 8.56 -14.71 -18.29
CA ALA A 163 8.17 -15.53 -17.13
C ALA A 163 9.30 -16.43 -16.62
N THR A 164 10.20 -16.91 -17.50
CA THR A 164 11.40 -17.67 -17.09
C THR A 164 12.43 -16.79 -16.39
N ARG A 165 12.54 -15.52 -16.79
CA ARG A 165 13.45 -14.53 -16.18
C ARG A 165 12.90 -14.02 -14.84
N LEU A 166 11.57 -14.04 -14.65
CA LEU A 166 10.91 -13.57 -13.44
C LEU A 166 11.03 -14.53 -12.25
N SER A 167 11.55 -15.74 -12.45
CA SER A 167 11.70 -16.74 -11.37
C SER A 167 10.40 -16.99 -10.59
N LEU A 168 9.26 -17.08 -11.29
CA LEU A 168 7.91 -17.18 -10.69
C LEU A 168 7.71 -18.42 -9.82
N PHE A 169 8.46 -19.51 -10.10
CA PHE A 169 8.33 -20.81 -9.42
C PHE A 169 9.42 -21.04 -8.36
N THR A 170 10.34 -20.09 -8.18
CA THR A 170 11.34 -20.13 -7.12
C THR A 170 10.88 -19.24 -5.98
N SER A 171 10.99 -19.69 -4.73
CA SER A 171 10.67 -18.82 -3.59
C SER A 171 11.76 -17.77 -3.40
N PHE A 172 11.36 -16.63 -2.84
CA PHE A 172 12.28 -15.54 -2.53
C PHE A 172 13.40 -16.00 -1.58
N SER A 173 13.04 -16.74 -0.54
CA SER A 173 13.99 -17.29 0.43
C SER A 173 15.03 -18.19 -0.24
N THR A 174 14.62 -19.08 -1.16
CA THR A 174 15.54 -19.90 -1.95
C THR A 174 16.46 -19.05 -2.84
N PHE A 175 15.93 -17.99 -3.41
CA PHE A 175 16.69 -17.08 -4.26
C PHE A 175 17.73 -16.29 -3.45
N ALA A 176 17.33 -15.69 -2.31
CA ALA A 176 18.24 -14.94 -1.44
C ALA A 176 19.40 -15.81 -0.93
N ARG A 177 19.11 -17.08 -0.56
CA ARG A 177 20.13 -18.05 -0.08
C ARG A 177 21.12 -18.56 -1.13
N LYS A 178 20.90 -18.25 -2.41
CA LYS A 178 21.93 -18.45 -3.45
C LYS A 178 23.03 -17.39 -3.38
N HIS A 179 22.70 -16.21 -2.88
CA HIS A 179 23.61 -15.06 -2.84
C HIS A 179 24.22 -14.85 -1.44
N PHE A 180 23.48 -15.13 -0.36
CA PHE A 180 23.91 -14.84 1.00
C PHE A 180 23.74 -16.04 1.91
N THR A 181 24.63 -16.13 2.92
CA THR A 181 24.61 -17.19 3.95
C THR A 181 24.51 -16.62 5.36
N HIS A 182 24.98 -15.39 5.58
CA HIS A 182 24.93 -14.75 6.89
C HIS A 182 23.49 -14.39 7.28
N PRO A 183 23.01 -14.76 8.51
CA PRO A 183 21.62 -14.54 8.92
C PRO A 183 21.16 -13.09 8.83
N LYS A 184 22.00 -12.13 9.25
CA LYS A 184 21.65 -10.70 9.18
C LYS A 184 21.41 -10.25 7.73
N LEU A 185 22.26 -10.68 6.79
CA LEU A 185 22.09 -10.32 5.37
C LEU A 185 20.80 -10.91 4.80
N LEU A 186 20.48 -12.15 5.18
CA LEU A 186 19.21 -12.77 4.77
C LEU A 186 18.00 -12.01 5.32
N GLN A 187 18.01 -11.61 6.60
CA GLN A 187 16.93 -10.83 7.20
C GLN A 187 16.75 -9.47 6.52
N ILE A 188 17.84 -8.76 6.21
CA ILE A 188 17.80 -7.48 5.47
C ILE A 188 17.21 -7.69 4.07
N MET A 189 17.58 -8.76 3.37
CA MET A 189 17.05 -9.03 2.04
C MET A 189 15.60 -9.52 2.05
N GLU A 190 15.21 -10.28 3.07
CA GLU A 190 13.85 -10.82 3.20
C GLU A 190 12.84 -9.79 3.74
N PHE A 191 13.30 -8.75 4.43
CA PHE A 191 12.46 -7.71 5.03
C PHE A 191 11.51 -7.02 4.03
N PRO A 192 11.94 -6.51 2.85
CA PRO A 192 11.04 -5.81 1.95
C PRO A 192 9.87 -6.68 1.44
N VAL A 193 10.07 -8.00 1.43
CA VAL A 193 9.04 -8.95 0.99
C VAL A 193 7.90 -9.10 2.01
N LEU A 194 8.15 -8.81 3.29
CA LEU A 194 7.13 -8.87 4.33
C LEU A 194 5.98 -7.89 4.09
N PHE A 195 6.24 -6.75 3.48
CA PHE A 195 5.20 -5.80 3.07
C PHE A 195 4.23 -6.35 2.02
N LEU A 196 4.60 -7.44 1.34
CA LEU A 196 3.72 -8.12 0.39
C LEU A 196 2.73 -9.06 1.09
N GLY A 197 2.87 -9.21 2.41
CA GLY A 197 1.96 -9.94 3.25
C GLY A 197 2.08 -11.46 3.14
N ALA A 198 3.26 -12.00 2.83
CA ALA A 198 3.52 -13.43 2.81
C ALA A 198 4.95 -13.75 3.30
N LYS A 199 5.17 -14.99 3.74
CA LYS A 199 6.51 -15.44 4.13
C LYS A 199 7.45 -15.49 2.90
N PRO A 200 8.76 -15.23 3.07
CA PRO A 200 9.73 -15.33 1.98
C PRO A 200 9.79 -16.70 1.29
N GLU A 201 9.44 -17.77 2.03
CA GLU A 201 9.36 -19.14 1.51
C GLU A 201 8.16 -19.33 0.56
N ASP A 202 7.07 -18.59 0.77
CA ASP A 202 5.82 -18.67 0.01
C ASP A 202 5.69 -17.59 -1.06
N THR A 203 6.61 -16.63 -1.07
CA THR A 203 6.63 -15.49 -2.00
C THR A 203 7.51 -15.82 -3.22
N PRO A 204 7.06 -15.56 -4.46
CA PRO A 204 7.89 -15.72 -5.65
C PRO A 204 9.15 -14.84 -5.63
N ALA A 205 10.26 -15.34 -6.18
CA ALA A 205 11.51 -14.59 -6.32
C ALA A 205 11.39 -13.38 -7.28
N LEU A 206 10.33 -13.28 -8.06
CA LEU A 206 9.92 -12.05 -8.75
C LEU A 206 9.97 -10.85 -7.81
N TYR A 207 9.53 -11.03 -6.59
CA TYR A 207 9.40 -9.92 -5.62
C TYR A 207 10.74 -9.41 -5.07
N SER A 208 11.89 -9.92 -5.55
CA SER A 208 13.19 -9.24 -5.38
C SER A 208 13.20 -7.83 -6.01
N LEU A 209 12.24 -7.54 -6.89
CA LEU A 209 11.99 -6.19 -7.38
C LEU A 209 11.78 -5.15 -6.24
N MET A 210 11.30 -5.59 -5.07
CA MET A 210 11.18 -4.72 -3.89
C MET A 210 12.53 -4.31 -3.30
N ASN A 211 13.53 -5.21 -3.37
CA ASN A 211 14.89 -4.87 -2.96
C ASN A 211 15.53 -3.84 -3.90
N TYR A 212 15.23 -3.91 -5.20
CA TYR A 212 15.64 -2.88 -6.16
C TYR A 212 14.97 -1.54 -5.83
N ALA A 213 13.67 -1.55 -5.56
CA ALA A 213 12.93 -0.35 -5.17
C ALA A 213 13.48 0.29 -3.89
N ASP A 214 13.80 -0.52 -2.87
CA ASP A 214 14.39 -0.06 -1.62
C ASP A 214 15.81 0.49 -1.80
N THR A 215 16.70 -0.32 -2.36
CA THR A 215 18.15 -0.02 -2.38
C THR A 215 18.53 0.98 -3.47
N VAL A 216 18.02 0.78 -4.70
CA VAL A 216 18.47 1.53 -5.89
C VAL A 216 17.60 2.76 -6.09
N LEU A 217 16.26 2.61 -6.14
CA LEU A 217 15.35 3.75 -6.26
C LEU A 217 15.30 4.55 -4.95
N GLY A 218 15.54 3.87 -3.83
CA GLY A 218 15.75 4.48 -2.52
C GLY A 218 14.49 4.65 -1.70
N THR A 219 14.73 4.97 -0.42
CA THR A 219 13.71 5.27 0.56
C THR A 219 13.63 6.79 0.72
N TRP A 220 12.43 7.34 0.55
CA TRP A 220 12.17 8.77 0.56
C TRP A 220 11.15 9.14 1.63
N TYR A 221 11.06 10.42 1.92
CA TYR A 221 10.08 10.99 2.83
C TYR A 221 9.54 12.32 2.27
N PRO A 222 8.23 12.49 2.13
CA PRO A 222 7.64 13.79 1.81
C PRO A 222 7.58 14.64 3.08
N MET A 223 8.20 15.82 3.04
CA MET A 223 8.19 16.77 4.17
C MET A 223 6.73 17.17 4.49
N GLY A 224 6.35 17.09 5.75
CA GLY A 224 4.97 17.23 6.22
C GLY A 224 4.24 15.90 6.47
N GLY A 225 4.86 14.76 6.08
CA GLY A 225 4.32 13.40 6.28
C GLY A 225 3.76 12.76 5.01
N MET A 226 3.43 11.48 5.11
CA MET A 226 2.91 10.70 3.97
C MET A 226 1.56 11.20 3.45
N ASN A 227 0.81 11.94 4.27
CA ASN A 227 -0.45 12.55 3.85
C ASN A 227 -0.24 13.63 2.77
N GLU A 228 0.94 14.23 2.65
CA GLU A 228 1.25 15.21 1.60
C GLU A 228 1.11 14.61 0.20
N ILE A 229 1.37 13.31 0.03
CA ILE A 229 1.09 12.60 -1.24
C ILE A 229 -0.41 12.66 -1.57
N VAL A 230 -1.25 12.47 -0.56
CA VAL A 230 -2.71 12.54 -0.72
C VAL A 230 -3.12 13.96 -1.13
N GLN A 231 -2.59 14.98 -0.47
CA GLN A 231 -2.90 16.38 -0.77
C GLN A 231 -2.46 16.76 -2.19
N ALA A 232 -1.27 16.35 -2.60
CA ALA A 232 -0.77 16.55 -3.95
C ALA A 232 -1.67 15.88 -5.01
N MET A 233 -2.07 14.61 -4.77
CA MET A 233 -3.00 13.89 -5.66
C MET A 233 -4.39 14.54 -5.70
N VAL A 234 -4.90 15.03 -4.58
CA VAL A 234 -6.18 15.77 -4.52
C VAL A 234 -6.08 17.05 -5.35
N GLY A 235 -5.00 17.82 -5.20
CA GLY A 235 -4.77 19.04 -5.99
C GLY A 235 -4.77 18.76 -7.50
N VAL A 236 -4.13 17.68 -7.94
CA VAL A 236 -4.17 17.24 -9.35
C VAL A 236 -5.59 16.86 -9.76
N ALA A 237 -6.28 16.08 -8.95
CA ALA A 237 -7.63 15.62 -9.24
C ALA A 237 -8.63 16.78 -9.38
N GLU A 238 -8.54 17.79 -8.51
CA GLU A 238 -9.36 19.01 -8.58
C GLU A 238 -9.06 19.83 -9.84
N ARG A 239 -7.78 19.93 -10.24
CA ARG A 239 -7.39 20.59 -11.51
C ARG A 239 -7.97 19.86 -12.73
N GLU A 240 -8.14 18.54 -12.64
CA GLU A 240 -8.80 17.72 -13.68
C GLU A 240 -10.34 17.79 -13.60
N GLY A 241 -10.92 18.43 -12.59
CA GLY A 241 -12.37 18.60 -12.43
C GLY A 241 -13.08 17.53 -11.60
N VAL A 242 -12.33 16.74 -10.83
CA VAL A 242 -12.92 15.81 -9.85
C VAL A 242 -13.57 16.58 -8.71
N THR A 243 -14.75 16.15 -8.29
CA THR A 243 -15.42 16.67 -7.10
C THR A 243 -15.37 15.66 -5.95
N PHE A 244 -15.20 16.15 -4.73
CA PHE A 244 -15.13 15.34 -3.52
C PHE A 244 -16.30 15.63 -2.59
N GLN A 245 -16.86 14.58 -1.99
CA GLN A 245 -17.89 14.68 -0.97
C GLN A 245 -17.46 13.82 0.23
N CYS A 246 -16.99 14.47 1.29
CA CYS A 246 -16.71 13.84 2.57
C CYS A 246 -17.99 13.61 3.38
N ASN A 247 -17.92 12.81 4.45
CA ASN A 247 -19.06 12.40 5.28
C ASN A 247 -20.20 11.77 4.45
N ALA A 248 -19.84 11.06 3.38
CA ALA A 248 -20.75 10.46 2.41
C ALA A 248 -20.60 8.92 2.40
N GLU A 249 -20.97 8.28 3.51
CA GLU A 249 -20.93 6.82 3.61
C GLU A 249 -21.94 6.19 2.65
N VAL A 250 -21.46 5.35 1.74
CA VAL A 250 -22.32 4.58 0.82
C VAL A 250 -22.84 3.34 1.53
N LYS A 251 -24.17 3.19 1.56
CA LYS A 251 -24.89 2.06 2.18
C LYS A 251 -25.31 0.99 1.17
N ALA A 252 -25.55 1.37 -0.08
CA ALA A 252 -25.94 0.42 -1.12
C ALA A 252 -25.55 0.89 -2.51
N ILE A 253 -25.21 -0.05 -3.38
CA ILE A 253 -25.05 0.15 -4.82
C ILE A 253 -26.41 -0.13 -5.46
N ARG A 254 -26.95 0.87 -6.18
CA ARG A 254 -28.26 0.82 -6.81
C ARG A 254 -28.20 0.05 -8.11
N GLU A 255 -29.14 -0.88 -8.28
CA GLU A 255 -29.30 -1.67 -9.50
C GLU A 255 -30.64 -1.35 -10.17
N LYS A 256 -30.61 -1.17 -11.48
CA LYS A 256 -31.81 -1.06 -12.32
C LYS A 256 -31.57 -1.77 -13.66
N ASN A 257 -32.49 -2.63 -14.04
CA ASN A 257 -32.42 -3.38 -15.32
C ASN A 257 -31.09 -4.16 -15.51
N GLY A 258 -30.53 -4.70 -14.43
CA GLY A 258 -29.29 -5.49 -14.50
C GLY A 258 -28.02 -4.65 -14.62
N LYS A 259 -28.03 -3.36 -14.32
CA LYS A 259 -26.86 -2.46 -14.34
C LYS A 259 -26.79 -1.63 -13.07
N ALA A 260 -25.59 -1.27 -12.67
CA ALA A 260 -25.37 -0.24 -11.65
C ALA A 260 -25.84 1.11 -12.21
N VAL A 261 -26.59 1.86 -11.38
CA VAL A 261 -27.17 3.17 -11.76
C VAL A 261 -26.89 4.26 -10.74
N GLY A 262 -26.01 4.01 -9.79
CA GLY A 262 -25.65 4.94 -8.73
C GLY A 262 -25.57 4.27 -7.37
N VAL A 263 -25.65 5.07 -6.31
CA VAL A 263 -25.54 4.63 -4.92
C VAL A 263 -26.63 5.24 -4.05
N THR A 264 -26.88 4.61 -2.89
CA THR A 264 -27.66 5.20 -1.78
C THR A 264 -26.71 5.44 -0.62
N LEU A 265 -26.67 6.65 -0.10
CA LEU A 265 -25.90 7.03 1.09
C LEU A 265 -26.57 6.55 2.39
N ALA A 266 -25.82 6.61 3.49
CA ALA A 266 -26.30 6.19 4.81
C ALA A 266 -27.49 7.05 5.31
N ASP A 267 -27.58 8.30 4.91
CA ASP A 267 -28.70 9.22 5.20
C ASP A 267 -29.96 8.99 4.33
N GLY A 268 -29.88 8.05 3.39
CA GLY A 268 -30.95 7.72 2.45
C GLY A 268 -30.93 8.50 1.14
N THR A 269 -29.96 9.39 0.94
CA THR A 269 -29.81 10.15 -0.31
C THR A 269 -29.40 9.22 -1.45
N ASP A 270 -30.12 9.28 -2.56
CA ASP A 270 -29.77 8.59 -3.80
C ASP A 270 -28.97 9.50 -4.72
N ILE A 271 -27.84 8.99 -5.24
CA ILE A 271 -27.02 9.67 -6.25
C ILE A 271 -26.95 8.78 -7.50
N ASP A 272 -27.36 9.33 -8.63
CA ASP A 272 -27.38 8.62 -9.91
C ASP A 272 -26.04 8.74 -10.64
N ALA A 273 -25.61 7.66 -11.33
CA ALA A 273 -24.43 7.65 -12.19
C ALA A 273 -24.56 6.61 -13.32
N HIS A 274 -23.75 6.77 -14.38
CA HIS A 274 -23.65 5.80 -15.45
C HIS A 274 -22.78 4.59 -15.08
N ALA A 275 -21.79 4.78 -14.18
CA ALA A 275 -20.96 3.73 -13.62
C ALA A 275 -20.60 4.04 -12.15
N VAL A 276 -20.26 2.98 -11.43
CA VAL A 276 -19.75 3.04 -10.04
C VAL A 276 -18.41 2.34 -9.97
N LEU A 277 -17.43 2.95 -9.32
CA LEU A 277 -16.12 2.37 -9.07
C LEU A 277 -15.89 2.28 -7.56
N GLY A 278 -15.86 1.07 -7.01
CA GLY A 278 -15.59 0.81 -5.60
C GLY A 278 -14.10 0.66 -5.33
N THR A 279 -13.54 1.48 -4.44
CA THR A 279 -12.11 1.47 -4.09
C THR A 279 -11.84 1.25 -2.60
N GLY A 280 -12.90 1.02 -1.83
CA GLY A 280 -12.82 0.56 -0.45
C GLY A 280 -12.47 -0.93 -0.33
N ASP A 281 -12.69 -1.51 0.85
CA ASP A 281 -12.49 -2.95 1.04
C ASP A 281 -13.43 -3.76 0.15
N TYR A 282 -12.87 -4.63 -0.70
CA TYR A 282 -13.63 -5.39 -1.70
C TYR A 282 -14.67 -6.31 -1.06
N HIS A 283 -14.32 -6.96 0.05
CA HIS A 283 -15.26 -7.82 0.76
C HIS A 283 -16.47 -7.00 1.24
N HIS A 284 -16.23 -5.85 1.86
CA HIS A 284 -17.30 -4.95 2.30
C HIS A 284 -18.17 -4.49 1.11
N LEU A 285 -17.54 -3.97 0.05
CA LEU A 285 -18.24 -3.47 -1.13
C LEU A 285 -19.13 -4.55 -1.76
N GLU A 286 -18.63 -5.78 -1.89
CA GLU A 286 -19.38 -6.85 -2.54
C GLU A 286 -20.37 -7.52 -1.58
N GLN A 287 -19.98 -7.79 -0.32
CA GLN A 287 -20.81 -8.54 0.62
C GLN A 287 -21.85 -7.68 1.34
N ARG A 288 -21.62 -6.38 1.48
CA ARG A 288 -22.52 -5.48 2.24
C ARG A 288 -23.31 -4.53 1.35
N LEU A 289 -22.71 -4.02 0.26
CA LEU A 289 -23.36 -3.01 -0.59
C LEU A 289 -24.10 -3.61 -1.78
N LEU A 290 -23.86 -4.90 -2.12
CA LEU A 290 -24.52 -5.57 -3.26
C LEU A 290 -25.55 -6.61 -2.82
N PRO A 291 -26.69 -6.71 -3.54
CA PRO A 291 -27.59 -7.84 -3.43
C PRO A 291 -26.87 -9.16 -3.76
N LYS A 292 -27.19 -10.24 -3.02
CA LYS A 292 -26.53 -11.55 -3.13
C LYS A 292 -26.42 -12.08 -4.57
N LYS A 293 -27.42 -11.84 -5.41
CA LYS A 293 -27.45 -12.27 -6.83
C LYS A 293 -26.30 -11.71 -7.68
N TRP A 294 -25.74 -10.56 -7.28
CA TRP A 294 -24.67 -9.86 -7.98
C TRP A 294 -23.26 -10.10 -7.40
N ARG A 295 -23.18 -10.77 -6.25
CA ARG A 295 -21.89 -11.12 -5.65
C ARG A 295 -21.19 -12.18 -6.48
N ARG A 296 -19.91 -11.97 -6.77
CA ARG A 296 -19.07 -12.93 -7.49
C ARG A 296 -18.52 -13.99 -6.54
N TYR A 297 -18.15 -13.56 -5.36
CA TYR A 297 -17.52 -14.36 -4.33
C TYR A 297 -18.49 -14.51 -3.15
N ASP A 298 -18.45 -15.68 -2.52
CA ASP A 298 -19.22 -15.99 -1.31
C ASP A 298 -18.30 -15.95 -0.07
N GLU A 299 -18.87 -16.11 1.10
CA GLU A 299 -18.08 -16.13 2.35
C GLU A 299 -17.07 -17.28 2.36
N ALA A 300 -17.41 -18.45 1.80
CA ALA A 300 -16.49 -19.59 1.71
C ALA A 300 -15.26 -19.28 0.85
N TYR A 301 -15.42 -18.48 -0.22
CA TYR A 301 -14.27 -17.98 -0.98
C TYR A 301 -13.36 -17.11 -0.12
N TRP A 302 -13.94 -16.15 0.62
CA TRP A 302 -13.17 -15.22 1.45
C TRP A 302 -12.50 -15.92 2.62
N ASP A 303 -13.16 -16.88 3.27
CA ASP A 303 -12.60 -17.66 4.37
C ASP A 303 -11.39 -18.51 3.95
N ASN A 304 -11.36 -18.94 2.69
CA ASN A 304 -10.25 -19.69 2.10
C ASN A 304 -9.12 -18.81 1.53
N ARG A 305 -9.19 -17.47 1.68
CA ARG A 305 -8.11 -16.57 1.25
C ARG A 305 -7.12 -16.34 2.38
N THR A 306 -5.84 -16.37 2.01
CA THR A 306 -4.77 -15.91 2.89
C THR A 306 -4.75 -14.39 2.84
N MET A 307 -5.13 -13.77 3.95
CA MET A 307 -5.01 -12.32 4.08
C MET A 307 -3.57 -11.93 4.43
N SER A 308 -3.16 -10.73 4.02
CA SER A 308 -1.95 -10.11 4.53
C SER A 308 -2.11 -9.79 6.02
N PRO A 309 -1.02 -9.55 6.75
CA PRO A 309 -1.07 -9.22 8.17
C PRO A 309 -2.01 -8.06 8.49
N SER A 310 -2.56 -8.08 9.68
CA SER A 310 -2.99 -6.91 10.41
C SER A 310 -1.79 -6.27 11.11
N SER A 311 -2.04 -5.24 11.91
CA SER A 311 -1.00 -4.58 12.68
C SER A 311 -1.55 -4.06 14.00
N LEU A 312 -0.72 -4.07 15.04
CA LEU A 312 -0.92 -3.24 16.21
C LEU A 312 -0.02 -2.02 16.06
N LEU A 313 -0.63 -0.86 16.00
CA LEU A 313 0.02 0.43 15.81
C LEU A 313 -0.03 1.22 17.13
N TYR A 314 1.03 1.99 17.38
CA TYR A 314 1.00 3.04 18.41
C TYR A 314 1.51 4.35 17.81
N TYR A 315 0.86 5.43 18.20
CA TYR A 315 1.22 6.80 17.92
C TYR A 315 1.62 7.44 19.25
N VAL A 316 2.89 7.80 19.37
CA VAL A 316 3.47 8.23 20.65
C VAL A 316 4.19 9.56 20.48
N GLY A 317 3.74 10.58 21.22
CA GLY A 317 4.43 11.86 21.34
C GLY A 317 5.26 11.87 22.61
N LEU A 318 6.55 12.22 22.49
CA LEU A 318 7.48 12.33 23.61
C LEU A 318 7.91 13.78 23.84
N ASP A 319 8.09 14.20 25.10
CA ASP A 319 8.67 15.50 25.48
C ASP A 319 10.21 15.51 25.42
N THR A 320 10.81 14.54 24.78
CA THR A 320 12.27 14.41 24.64
C THR A 320 12.64 13.88 23.27
N ARG A 321 13.87 14.19 22.82
CA ARG A 321 14.45 13.61 21.59
C ARG A 321 15.08 12.25 21.88
N VAL A 322 15.06 11.37 20.87
CA VAL A 322 15.68 10.03 20.88
C VAL A 322 16.76 9.97 19.80
N PRO A 323 17.94 10.58 20.02
CA PRO A 323 18.98 10.74 18.99
C PRO A 323 19.55 9.42 18.49
N GLU A 324 19.36 8.34 19.21
CA GLU A 324 19.80 6.98 18.84
C GLU A 324 18.96 6.40 17.69
N LEU A 325 17.71 6.86 17.50
CA LEU A 325 16.86 6.42 16.41
C LEU A 325 17.14 7.21 15.13
N GLN A 326 17.03 6.54 13.99
CA GLN A 326 16.94 7.16 12.67
C GLN A 326 15.45 7.33 12.29
N HIS A 327 15.18 7.86 11.08
CA HIS A 327 13.81 8.01 10.61
C HIS A 327 13.06 6.67 10.63
N HIS A 328 13.66 5.62 10.09
CA HIS A 328 13.12 4.26 10.09
C HIS A 328 14.01 3.33 10.91
N ASN A 329 13.41 2.52 11.78
CA ASN A 329 14.10 1.58 12.65
C ASN A 329 13.36 0.25 12.67
N LEU A 330 14.06 -0.84 12.35
CA LEU A 330 13.54 -2.20 12.37
C LEU A 330 14.17 -2.95 13.54
N PHE A 331 13.37 -3.47 14.45
CA PHE A 331 13.84 -4.22 15.60
C PHE A 331 13.78 -5.72 15.29
N PHE A 332 14.93 -6.29 14.89
CA PHE A 332 15.16 -7.69 14.58
C PHE A 332 16.03 -8.36 15.65
N ASP A 333 15.86 -7.93 16.90
CA ASP A 333 16.56 -8.41 18.08
C ASP A 333 15.97 -9.73 18.64
N THR A 334 14.96 -10.28 17.94
CA THR A 334 14.39 -11.61 18.18
C THR A 334 14.33 -12.42 16.88
N PRO A 335 14.25 -13.77 16.95
CA PRO A 335 14.19 -14.59 15.74
C PRO A 335 12.93 -14.34 14.91
N PHE A 336 13.10 -14.19 13.59
CA PHE A 336 12.00 -13.94 12.64
C PHE A 336 11.00 -15.10 12.54
N GLY A 337 11.47 -16.35 12.53
CA GLY A 337 10.65 -17.53 12.28
C GLY A 337 9.46 -17.72 13.24
N PRO A 338 9.64 -17.62 14.57
CA PRO A 338 8.54 -17.70 15.53
C PRO A 338 7.45 -16.66 15.26
N HIS A 339 7.81 -15.39 15.02
CA HIS A 339 6.83 -14.34 14.75
C HIS A 339 6.08 -14.59 13.41
N ALA A 340 6.80 -14.95 12.34
CA ALA A 340 6.16 -15.30 11.08
C ALA A 340 5.18 -16.48 11.25
N LYS A 341 5.51 -17.48 12.09
CA LYS A 341 4.62 -18.59 12.40
C LYS A 341 3.31 -18.13 13.06
N THR A 342 3.38 -17.19 14.00
CA THR A 342 2.16 -16.68 14.66
C THR A 342 1.23 -15.99 13.68
N ILE A 343 1.79 -15.26 12.68
CA ILE A 343 1.00 -14.55 11.68
C ILE A 343 0.37 -15.50 10.66
N TYR A 344 1.14 -16.46 10.12
CA TYR A 344 0.75 -17.18 8.91
C TYR A 344 0.30 -18.63 9.17
N ASP A 345 0.72 -19.24 10.28
CA ASP A 345 0.48 -20.67 10.52
C ASP A 345 -0.47 -20.93 11.71
N THR A 346 -0.31 -20.21 12.82
CA THR A 346 -1.07 -20.49 14.05
C THR A 346 -2.18 -19.47 14.33
N ASN A 347 -2.12 -18.30 13.70
CA ASN A 347 -3.05 -17.20 13.94
C ASN A 347 -3.18 -16.87 15.44
N THR A 348 -2.05 -16.56 16.06
CA THR A 348 -1.94 -16.25 17.49
C THR A 348 -1.18 -14.95 17.72
N TRP A 349 -1.36 -14.34 18.88
CA TRP A 349 -0.53 -13.22 19.33
C TRP A 349 0.92 -13.69 19.51
N PRO A 350 1.94 -12.93 19.02
CA PRO A 350 3.34 -13.30 19.20
C PRO A 350 3.82 -13.07 20.64
N ASP A 351 4.70 -13.97 21.14
CA ASP A 351 5.31 -13.78 22.46
C ASP A 351 6.37 -12.67 22.45
N ASP A 352 7.30 -12.72 21.47
CA ASP A 352 8.39 -11.76 21.30
C ASP A 352 8.33 -11.16 19.88
N PRO A 353 7.51 -10.12 19.64
CA PRO A 353 7.28 -9.62 18.29
C PRO A 353 8.50 -8.87 17.74
N LEU A 354 8.76 -9.04 16.44
CA LEU A 354 9.50 -8.04 15.69
C LEU A 354 8.62 -6.80 15.55
N PHE A 355 9.23 -5.62 15.59
CA PHE A 355 8.49 -4.38 15.41
C PHE A 355 9.29 -3.33 14.65
N TYR A 356 8.58 -2.35 14.17
CA TYR A 356 9.12 -1.22 13.43
C TYR A 356 8.80 0.08 14.17
N VAL A 357 9.74 1.03 14.12
CA VAL A 357 9.58 2.38 14.65
C VAL A 357 9.90 3.40 13.55
N CYS A 358 8.95 4.29 13.27
CA CYS A 358 9.18 5.49 12.48
C CYS A 358 9.30 6.68 13.42
N ALA A 359 10.36 7.47 13.26
CA ALA A 359 10.59 8.72 14.00
C ALA A 359 10.70 9.88 12.98
N PRO A 360 9.60 10.32 12.35
CA PRO A 360 9.66 11.31 11.26
C PRO A 360 10.21 12.66 11.73
N SER A 361 10.03 13.02 13.00
CA SER A 361 10.60 14.23 13.59
C SER A 361 12.14 14.26 13.61
N ARG A 362 12.82 13.13 13.30
CA ARG A 362 14.27 13.09 13.05
C ARG A 362 14.66 13.82 11.76
N THR A 363 13.78 13.78 10.77
CA THR A 363 13.98 14.39 9.45
C THR A 363 13.22 15.71 9.32
N ASP A 364 12.03 15.78 9.91
CA ASP A 364 11.07 16.86 9.71
C ASP A 364 10.66 17.48 11.04
N SER A 365 11.07 18.72 11.26
CA SER A 365 10.73 19.45 12.48
C SER A 365 9.28 19.93 12.55
N SER A 366 8.52 19.84 11.44
CA SER A 366 7.13 20.31 11.39
C SER A 366 6.13 19.32 12.01
N VAL A 367 6.53 18.06 12.20
CA VAL A 367 5.62 16.99 12.66
C VAL A 367 5.65 16.74 14.18
N ALA A 368 6.44 17.51 14.93
CA ALA A 368 6.46 17.47 16.38
C ALA A 368 6.82 18.85 16.96
N PRO A 369 6.41 19.18 18.21
CA PRO A 369 6.86 20.38 18.89
C PRO A 369 8.39 20.41 19.07
N GLU A 370 8.96 21.61 19.22
CA GLU A 370 10.40 21.78 19.44
C GLU A 370 10.88 21.00 20.67
N GLY A 371 11.95 20.21 20.52
CA GLY A 371 12.49 19.36 21.57
C GLY A 371 11.75 18.04 21.79
N CYS A 372 10.63 17.83 21.12
CA CYS A 372 9.81 16.62 21.21
C CYS A 372 10.13 15.62 20.09
N GLU A 373 9.73 14.36 20.26
CA GLU A 373 9.84 13.30 19.26
C GLU A 373 8.47 12.69 18.97
N ASN A 374 8.19 12.47 17.68
CA ASN A 374 7.02 11.77 17.19
C ASN A 374 7.44 10.34 16.83
N LEU A 375 6.82 9.34 17.45
CA LEU A 375 7.11 7.94 17.19
C LEU A 375 5.85 7.20 16.73
N PHE A 376 5.97 6.49 15.62
CA PHE A 376 4.97 5.55 15.15
C PHE A 376 5.53 4.14 15.25
N PHE A 377 4.81 3.25 15.93
CA PHE A 377 5.19 1.85 16.08
C PHE A 377 4.26 0.95 15.30
N LEU A 378 4.81 -0.13 14.74
CA LEU A 378 4.06 -1.16 14.05
C LEU A 378 4.55 -2.55 14.46
N ILE A 379 3.63 -3.34 15.00
CA ILE A 379 3.82 -4.78 15.25
C ILE A 379 2.94 -5.53 14.25
N PRO A 380 3.50 -6.33 13.33
CA PRO A 380 2.70 -7.17 12.43
C PRO A 380 1.95 -8.24 13.22
N LEU A 381 0.66 -8.43 12.94
CA LEU A 381 -0.20 -9.41 13.59
C LEU A 381 -0.96 -10.26 12.57
N ALA A 382 -1.38 -11.45 12.97
CA ALA A 382 -2.30 -12.23 12.17
C ALA A 382 -3.64 -11.50 11.99
N PRO A 383 -4.30 -11.58 10.83
CA PRO A 383 -5.64 -11.02 10.65
C PRO A 383 -6.69 -11.82 11.43
N GLY A 384 -7.71 -11.14 11.94
CA GLY A 384 -8.84 -11.77 12.63
C GLY A 384 -8.54 -12.29 14.02
N LEU A 385 -7.54 -11.75 14.71
CA LEU A 385 -7.31 -12.01 16.12
C LEU A 385 -8.36 -11.30 16.97
N ASP A 386 -8.87 -11.98 17.98
CA ASP A 386 -9.66 -11.38 19.04
C ASP A 386 -8.74 -10.64 20.02
N GLU A 387 -9.18 -9.47 20.48
CA GLU A 387 -8.51 -8.67 21.48
C GLU A 387 -9.22 -8.82 22.82
N GLU A 388 -8.52 -9.38 23.81
CA GLU A 388 -9.04 -9.54 25.20
C GLU A 388 -8.89 -8.26 26.03
N GLY A 389 -8.21 -7.24 25.49
CA GLY A 389 -8.14 -5.88 26.07
C GLY A 389 -6.86 -5.56 26.84
N THR A 390 -6.05 -6.56 27.20
CA THR A 390 -4.78 -6.37 27.92
C THR A 390 -3.55 -6.42 27.00
N GLU A 391 -3.71 -6.92 25.77
CA GLU A 391 -2.61 -7.11 24.83
C GLU A 391 -1.95 -5.79 24.46
N ARG A 392 -2.74 -4.73 24.25
CA ARG A 392 -2.20 -3.43 23.85
C ARG A 392 -1.26 -2.84 24.90
N ASP A 393 -1.64 -2.88 26.15
CA ASP A 393 -0.80 -2.36 27.24
C ASP A 393 0.45 -3.23 27.42
N ARG A 394 0.31 -4.56 27.37
CA ARG A 394 1.42 -5.50 27.45
C ARG A 394 2.45 -5.27 26.35
N TYR A 395 2.03 -5.15 25.10
CA TYR A 395 2.95 -4.91 23.98
C TYR A 395 3.56 -3.52 24.03
N PHE A 396 2.83 -2.51 24.50
CA PHE A 396 3.41 -1.18 24.69
C PHE A 396 4.56 -1.22 25.69
N GLU A 397 4.36 -1.83 26.86
CA GLU A 397 5.41 -2.00 27.87
C GLU A 397 6.60 -2.80 27.34
N GLU A 398 6.35 -3.87 26.61
CA GLU A 398 7.40 -4.71 26.03
C GLU A 398 8.26 -3.94 25.02
N ILE A 399 7.65 -3.23 24.06
CA ILE A 399 8.42 -2.44 23.08
C ILE A 399 9.18 -1.29 23.74
N MET A 400 8.61 -0.63 24.75
CA MET A 400 9.29 0.44 25.48
C MET A 400 10.49 -0.09 26.27
N GLN A 401 10.39 -1.27 26.90
CA GLN A 401 11.52 -1.94 27.55
C GLN A 401 12.62 -2.32 26.56
N ARG A 402 12.24 -2.77 25.36
CA ARG A 402 13.22 -3.11 24.30
C ARG A 402 13.89 -1.86 23.76
N LEU A 403 13.16 -0.76 23.56
CA LEU A 403 13.75 0.54 23.24
C LEU A 403 14.74 1.00 24.30
N GLU A 404 14.36 0.92 25.59
CA GLU A 404 15.27 1.25 26.70
C GLU A 404 16.56 0.43 26.64
N ARG A 405 16.46 -0.88 26.37
CA ARG A 405 17.63 -1.76 26.23
C ARG A 405 18.57 -1.31 25.13
N HIS A 406 18.02 -0.91 23.97
CA HIS A 406 18.82 -0.55 22.80
C HIS A 406 19.29 0.91 22.81
N THR A 407 18.51 1.83 23.34
CA THR A 407 18.85 3.26 23.38
C THR A 407 19.53 3.68 24.70
N GLY A 408 19.44 2.85 25.74
CA GLY A 408 19.91 3.18 27.08
C GLY A 408 19.04 4.23 27.81
N ARG A 409 17.81 4.47 27.34
CA ARG A 409 16.89 5.51 27.84
C ARG A 409 15.52 4.93 28.15
N ASP A 410 15.03 5.14 29.37
CA ASP A 410 13.61 4.91 29.69
C ASP A 410 12.77 6.07 29.14
N LEU A 411 11.99 5.77 28.09
CA LEU A 411 11.14 6.75 27.42
C LEU A 411 9.72 6.84 28.02
N ARG A 412 9.32 5.91 28.88
CA ARG A 412 7.97 5.86 29.48
C ARG A 412 7.60 7.12 30.27
N PRO A 413 8.50 7.73 31.07
CA PRO A 413 8.20 8.98 31.78
C PRO A 413 8.02 10.19 30.86
N HIS A 414 8.45 10.08 29.60
CA HIS A 414 8.44 11.14 28.59
C HIS A 414 7.23 11.10 27.65
N VAL A 415 6.32 10.14 27.84
CA VAL A 415 5.13 9.99 27.00
C VAL A 415 4.11 11.08 27.33
N LEU A 416 3.89 11.99 26.38
CA LEU A 416 2.85 13.02 26.45
C LEU A 416 1.54 12.54 25.82
N HIS A 417 1.64 11.82 24.72
CA HIS A 417 0.51 11.28 23.97
C HIS A 417 0.74 9.82 23.61
N GLN A 418 -0.29 9.00 23.75
CA GLN A 418 -0.31 7.61 23.31
C GLN A 418 -1.69 7.26 22.77
N ARG A 419 -1.71 6.73 21.55
CA ARG A 419 -2.91 6.15 20.95
C ARG A 419 -2.54 4.82 20.29
N SER A 420 -3.36 3.79 20.45
CA SER A 420 -3.21 2.52 19.74
C SER A 420 -4.29 2.34 18.67
N PHE A 421 -3.98 1.49 17.66
CA PHE A 421 -4.88 1.19 16.56
C PHE A 421 -4.60 -0.26 16.09
N ALA A 422 -5.64 -1.09 16.04
CA ALA A 422 -5.49 -2.50 15.68
C ALA A 422 -6.72 -3.04 14.93
N HIS A 423 -6.99 -4.34 14.99
CA HIS A 423 -8.06 -5.02 14.22
C HIS A 423 -9.41 -4.31 14.28
N ARG A 424 -9.85 -3.93 15.49
CA ARG A 424 -11.14 -3.26 15.69
C ARG A 424 -11.20 -1.94 14.93
N GLU A 425 -10.17 -1.13 15.02
CA GLU A 425 -10.11 0.15 14.33
C GLU A 425 -9.98 -0.04 12.80
N PHE A 426 -9.21 -1.04 12.34
CA PHE A 426 -9.18 -1.37 10.90
C PHE A 426 -10.56 -1.79 10.38
N GLU A 427 -11.34 -2.53 11.15
CA GLU A 427 -12.71 -2.89 10.78
C GLU A 427 -13.66 -1.70 10.82
N GLN A 428 -13.59 -0.87 11.85
CA GLN A 428 -14.46 0.29 12.03
C GLN A 428 -14.16 1.42 11.06
N GLU A 429 -12.87 1.75 10.89
CA GLU A 429 -12.44 2.88 10.06
C GLU A 429 -12.44 2.55 8.56
N TYR A 430 -12.09 1.31 8.19
CA TYR A 430 -11.89 0.94 6.79
C TYR A 430 -12.76 -0.22 6.31
N PHE A 431 -13.63 -0.76 7.15
CA PHE A 431 -14.41 -1.98 6.87
C PHE A 431 -13.52 -3.17 6.45
N SER A 432 -12.27 -3.18 6.90
CA SER A 432 -11.29 -4.19 6.50
C SER A 432 -11.71 -5.59 6.92
N TYR A 433 -11.79 -6.50 5.98
CA TYR A 433 -12.13 -7.89 6.26
C TYR A 433 -11.10 -8.53 7.22
N LYS A 434 -11.58 -9.06 8.36
CA LYS A 434 -10.73 -9.61 9.44
C LYS A 434 -9.69 -8.61 9.97
N GLY A 435 -10.00 -7.31 9.95
CA GLY A 435 -9.11 -6.25 10.43
C GLY A 435 -7.74 -6.22 9.73
N ASN A 436 -7.62 -6.71 8.48
CA ASN A 436 -6.34 -6.70 7.76
C ASN A 436 -5.87 -5.28 7.43
N ALA A 437 -4.55 -5.05 7.51
CA ALA A 437 -3.95 -3.76 7.17
C ALA A 437 -3.66 -3.61 5.67
N TYR A 438 -3.24 -4.70 5.00
CA TYR A 438 -2.68 -4.64 3.65
C TYR A 438 -3.55 -5.25 2.56
N GLY A 439 -4.48 -6.17 2.85
CA GLY A 439 -5.33 -6.83 1.88
C GLY A 439 -5.02 -8.31 1.69
N LEU A 440 -5.02 -8.81 0.44
CA LEU A 440 -4.69 -10.21 0.13
C LEU A 440 -3.18 -10.42 0.02
N ALA A 441 -2.68 -11.47 0.66
CA ALA A 441 -1.30 -11.92 0.55
C ALA A 441 -0.91 -12.25 -0.91
N ASN A 442 0.28 -11.83 -1.33
CA ASN A 442 0.83 -12.11 -2.65
C ASN A 442 1.54 -13.47 -2.68
N THR A 443 0.80 -14.54 -2.39
CA THR A 443 1.31 -15.90 -2.51
C THR A 443 1.29 -16.39 -3.96
N LEU A 444 2.03 -17.48 -4.25
CA LEU A 444 2.04 -18.15 -5.57
C LEU A 444 0.63 -18.48 -6.10
N ARG A 445 -0.36 -18.69 -5.20
CA ARG A 445 -1.73 -19.09 -5.55
C ARG A 445 -2.74 -17.94 -5.53
N GLN A 446 -2.31 -16.71 -5.18
CA GLN A 446 -3.18 -15.53 -5.04
C GLN A 446 -2.66 -14.31 -5.81
N THR A 447 -1.78 -14.49 -6.78
CA THR A 447 -1.17 -13.43 -7.59
C THR A 447 -1.83 -13.32 -8.96
N ALA A 448 -1.76 -12.17 -9.60
CA ALA A 448 -2.25 -11.86 -10.94
C ALA A 448 -3.75 -12.26 -11.12
N PHE A 449 -4.07 -13.09 -12.10
CA PHE A 449 -5.45 -13.48 -12.44
C PHE A 449 -6.17 -14.33 -11.38
N TRP A 450 -5.49 -14.75 -10.31
CA TRP A 450 -6.12 -15.39 -9.15
C TRP A 450 -6.69 -14.40 -8.12
N LYS A 451 -6.36 -13.11 -8.23
CA LYS A 451 -6.94 -12.06 -7.38
C LYS A 451 -8.42 -11.80 -7.73
N PRO A 452 -9.19 -11.19 -6.82
CA PRO A 452 -10.54 -10.71 -7.11
C PRO A 452 -10.56 -9.82 -8.36
N LYS A 453 -11.58 -10.02 -9.19
CA LYS A 453 -11.68 -9.35 -10.49
C LYS A 453 -12.08 -7.89 -10.34
N MET A 454 -11.47 -7.01 -11.11
CA MET A 454 -11.84 -5.60 -11.17
C MET A 454 -13.26 -5.39 -11.72
N ARG A 455 -13.74 -6.25 -12.62
CA ARG A 455 -15.11 -6.19 -13.13
C ARG A 455 -16.07 -6.98 -12.24
N SER A 456 -17.13 -6.33 -11.76
CA SER A 456 -18.23 -6.99 -11.06
C SER A 456 -19.05 -7.92 -11.97
N LYS A 457 -19.91 -8.77 -11.37
CA LYS A 457 -21.02 -9.40 -12.10
C LYS A 457 -22.09 -8.39 -12.50
N LEU A 458 -22.25 -7.30 -11.75
CA LEU A 458 -23.18 -6.21 -12.08
C LEU A 458 -22.52 -5.27 -13.09
N PRO A 459 -22.98 -5.23 -14.35
CA PRO A 459 -22.48 -4.30 -15.35
C PRO A 459 -22.54 -2.85 -14.86
N GLY A 460 -21.50 -2.06 -15.15
CA GLY A 460 -21.36 -0.69 -14.68
C GLY A 460 -20.78 -0.56 -13.28
N LEU A 461 -20.40 -1.67 -12.63
CA LEU A 461 -19.66 -1.67 -11.39
C LEU A 461 -18.27 -2.26 -11.57
N HIS A 462 -17.26 -1.52 -11.13
CA HIS A 462 -15.86 -1.94 -11.12
C HIS A 462 -15.27 -1.83 -9.72
N PHE A 463 -14.12 -2.48 -9.48
CA PHE A 463 -13.40 -2.46 -8.21
C PHE A 463 -11.93 -2.17 -8.43
N ALA A 464 -11.30 -1.45 -7.51
CA ALA A 464 -9.86 -1.24 -7.45
C ALA A 464 -9.35 -1.30 -6.00
N GLY A 465 -8.03 -1.25 -5.83
CA GLY A 465 -7.36 -1.20 -4.54
C GLY A 465 -6.68 -2.51 -4.17
N GLN A 466 -6.26 -2.59 -2.91
CA GLN A 466 -5.34 -3.60 -2.39
C GLN A 466 -5.79 -5.06 -2.50
N LEU A 467 -7.09 -5.32 -2.64
CA LEU A 467 -7.65 -6.67 -2.79
C LEU A 467 -7.73 -7.12 -4.26
N THR A 468 -7.48 -6.22 -5.21
CA THR A 468 -7.42 -6.51 -6.65
C THR A 468 -5.98 -6.53 -7.16
N THR A 469 -5.76 -6.61 -8.47
CA THR A 469 -4.44 -6.46 -9.07
C THR A 469 -4.00 -4.98 -9.06
N PRO A 470 -2.68 -4.71 -8.90
CA PRO A 470 -1.59 -5.65 -8.70
C PRO A 470 -1.47 -6.17 -7.27
N GLY A 471 -2.07 -5.54 -6.27
CA GLY A 471 -2.10 -6.02 -4.89
C GLY A 471 -1.90 -4.92 -3.84
N PRO A 472 -1.40 -5.30 -2.64
CA PRO A 472 -1.22 -4.38 -1.52
C PRO A 472 -0.06 -3.40 -1.72
N GLY A 473 -0.16 -2.25 -1.05
CA GLY A 473 0.84 -1.18 -1.04
C GLY A 473 0.32 0.12 -1.68
N VAL A 474 1.00 1.23 -1.41
CA VAL A 474 0.61 2.56 -1.93
C VAL A 474 0.78 2.62 -3.45
N PRO A 475 1.99 2.35 -4.03
CA PRO A 475 2.15 2.34 -5.48
C PRO A 475 1.24 1.32 -6.19
N PRO A 476 1.10 0.06 -5.71
CA PRO A 476 0.15 -0.88 -6.30
C PRO A 476 -1.31 -0.40 -6.27
N SER A 477 -1.73 0.29 -5.20
CA SER A 477 -3.09 0.83 -5.12
C SER A 477 -3.33 1.94 -6.15
N LEU A 478 -2.35 2.83 -6.36
CA LEU A 478 -2.38 3.86 -7.38
C LEU A 478 -2.53 3.24 -8.78
N ILE A 479 -1.68 2.26 -9.12
CA ILE A 479 -1.74 1.53 -10.38
C ILE A 479 -3.09 0.81 -10.55
N SER A 480 -3.61 0.20 -9.48
CA SER A 480 -4.93 -0.44 -9.49
C SER A 480 -6.04 0.55 -9.88
N GLY A 481 -5.97 1.80 -9.37
CA GLY A 481 -6.88 2.88 -9.72
C GLY A 481 -6.82 3.23 -11.21
N GLU A 482 -5.62 3.41 -11.76
CA GLU A 482 -5.40 3.67 -13.20
C GLU A 482 -6.01 2.56 -14.08
N VAL A 483 -5.71 1.29 -13.75
CA VAL A 483 -6.23 0.15 -14.52
C VAL A 483 -7.76 0.09 -14.46
N ALA A 484 -8.35 0.32 -13.29
CA ALA A 484 -9.80 0.32 -13.13
C ALA A 484 -10.47 1.51 -13.83
N ALA A 485 -9.81 2.66 -13.89
CA ALA A 485 -10.28 3.81 -14.68
C ALA A 485 -10.39 3.47 -16.15
N ARG A 486 -9.37 2.84 -16.73
CA ARG A 486 -9.40 2.36 -18.14
C ARG A 486 -10.54 1.37 -18.38
N GLU A 487 -10.76 0.42 -17.47
CA GLU A 487 -11.86 -0.54 -17.57
C GLU A 487 -13.24 0.13 -17.49
N THR A 488 -13.38 1.13 -16.62
CA THR A 488 -14.61 1.89 -16.45
C THR A 488 -14.89 2.77 -17.67
N SER A 489 -13.88 3.46 -18.20
CA SER A 489 -14.00 4.27 -19.42
C SER A 489 -14.39 3.41 -20.63
N ARG A 490 -13.78 2.23 -20.83
CA ARG A 490 -14.17 1.28 -21.86
C ARG A 490 -15.65 0.85 -21.76
N TYR A 491 -16.11 0.61 -20.53
CA TYR A 491 -17.52 0.29 -20.30
C TYR A 491 -18.43 1.46 -20.69
N LEU A 492 -18.12 2.69 -20.28
CA LEU A 492 -18.91 3.89 -20.59
C LEU A 492 -18.99 4.11 -22.11
N HIS A 493 -17.88 4.03 -22.82
CA HIS A 493 -17.85 4.12 -24.28
C HIS A 493 -18.75 3.06 -24.95
N ALA A 494 -18.71 1.83 -24.47
CA ALA A 494 -19.58 0.75 -24.97
C ALA A 494 -21.09 0.98 -24.68
N GLN A 495 -21.42 1.83 -23.71
CA GLN A 495 -22.79 2.27 -23.41
C GLN A 495 -23.20 3.55 -24.16
N GLY A 496 -22.31 4.15 -24.95
CA GLY A 496 -22.55 5.40 -25.66
C GLY A 496 -22.43 6.65 -24.78
N VAL A 497 -21.89 6.52 -23.56
CA VAL A 497 -21.52 7.66 -22.71
C VAL A 497 -20.15 8.14 -23.18
N LEU A 498 -20.15 9.17 -24.03
CA LEU A 498 -18.92 9.72 -24.59
C LEU A 498 -18.34 10.79 -23.66
N PRO A 499 -17.01 10.91 -23.62
CA PRO A 499 -16.36 12.00 -22.89
C PRO A 499 -16.84 13.36 -23.37
N HIS A 500 -16.88 14.35 -22.47
CA HIS A 500 -17.11 15.71 -22.87
C HIS A 500 -16.00 16.18 -23.82
N PRO A 501 -16.32 16.94 -24.90
CA PRO A 501 -15.32 17.44 -25.82
C PRO A 501 -14.37 18.40 -25.05
N SER A 502 -13.22 17.92 -24.72
CA SER A 502 -12.09 18.68 -24.21
C SER A 502 -10.83 18.03 -24.83
N ASP A 503 -9.71 18.75 -24.89
CA ASP A 503 -8.42 18.25 -25.40
C ASP A 503 -7.82 17.12 -24.54
N LYS A 504 -8.65 16.20 -24.04
CA LYS A 504 -8.31 15.18 -23.06
C LYS A 504 -7.99 13.84 -23.70
N VAL A 505 -7.02 13.13 -23.12
CA VAL A 505 -6.39 11.93 -23.65
C VAL A 505 -7.35 10.73 -23.61
N ASP A 506 -7.43 9.98 -24.70
CA ASP A 506 -8.17 8.72 -24.77
C ASP A 506 -7.41 7.60 -24.03
N LEU A 507 -7.90 7.20 -22.87
CA LEU A 507 -7.34 6.10 -22.06
C LEU A 507 -7.53 4.72 -22.71
N SER A 508 -8.27 4.61 -23.80
CA SER A 508 -8.44 3.35 -24.52
C SER A 508 -7.22 2.97 -25.36
N ILE A 509 -6.30 3.91 -25.60
CA ILE A 509 -5.04 3.69 -26.32
C ILE A 509 -4.01 3.13 -25.34
N GLU A 510 -3.50 1.94 -25.60
CA GLU A 510 -2.37 1.37 -24.84
C GLU A 510 -1.16 2.32 -24.97
N HIS A 511 -0.57 2.70 -23.84
CA HIS A 511 0.69 3.43 -23.85
C HIS A 511 1.74 2.60 -24.59
N GLU A 512 2.29 3.14 -25.68
CA GLU A 512 3.47 2.59 -26.31
C GLU A 512 4.59 2.50 -25.26
N THR A 513 5.22 1.34 -25.23
CA THR A 513 6.34 1.02 -24.35
C THR A 513 7.35 2.16 -24.35
N LEU A 514 7.57 2.75 -23.18
CA LEU A 514 8.70 3.63 -22.95
C LEU A 514 9.99 2.85 -23.27
N SER A 515 10.67 3.26 -24.34
CA SER A 515 12.01 2.78 -24.65
C SER A 515 12.95 3.27 -23.54
N VAL A 516 13.43 2.33 -22.74
CA VAL A 516 14.57 2.58 -21.84
C VAL A 516 15.78 2.83 -22.73
N GLY A 517 16.26 4.08 -22.77
CA GLY A 517 17.51 4.49 -23.39
C GLY A 517 18.67 4.30 -22.42
#